data_aeed614ed4a21e46040f9ad73d2b302f
#
_entry.id   aeed614ed4a21e46040f9ad73d2b302f
#
_cell.length_a   1.000
_cell.length_b   1.000
_cell.length_c   1.000
_cell.angle_alpha   90.00
_cell.angle_beta   90.00
_cell.angle_gamma   90.00
#
_symmetry.space_group_name_H-M   'P 1'
#
loop_
_entity.id
_entity.type
_entity.pdbx_description
1 polymer ?
#
loop_
_entity_poly.entity_id
_entity_poly.type
_entity_poly.pdbx_seq_one_letter_code
_entity_poly.pdbx_strand_id
1 'polypeptide(L)'
;MKNLKKIIVTGLLALSVATTAFATSAYNNPAEIVAGLTGRSVESVIDERHDTGKSFGTIAKEAGKLDEFKAEILELRKDQLAARVADGRLTQEQADKILASIEERQALCDGEGYGYGCGYGRGYRD
;
A
#
# COMPACT_ATOMS: atom_id res chain seq x y z
N MET A 1 -4.60 45.50 -2.78
CA MET A 1 -3.69 44.71 -3.46
C MET A 1 -3.26 43.52 -2.72
N LYS A 2 -2.73 43.69 -1.58
CA LYS A 2 -2.25 42.59 -0.83
C LYS A 2 -3.33 41.62 -0.46
N ASN A 3 -4.49 42.11 -0.26
CA ASN A 3 -5.57 41.24 0.16
C ASN A 3 -5.94 40.22 -0.91
N LEU A 4 -5.76 40.60 -2.14
CA LEU A 4 -6.09 39.69 -3.21
C LEU A 4 -5.28 38.43 -3.18
N LYS A 5 -4.03 38.59 -2.83
CA LYS A 5 -3.19 37.43 -2.82
C LYS A 5 -3.60 36.43 -1.81
N LYS A 6 -3.99 36.93 -0.65
CA LYS A 6 -4.40 36.02 0.41
C LYS A 6 -5.59 35.22 0.02
N ILE A 7 -6.51 35.84 -0.61
CA ILE A 7 -7.72 35.19 -0.98
C ILE A 7 -7.45 34.04 -1.94
N ILE A 8 -6.57 34.31 -2.88
CA ILE A 8 -6.26 33.30 -3.87
C ILE A 8 -5.66 32.09 -3.25
N VAL A 9 -4.76 32.30 -2.35
CA VAL A 9 -4.08 31.19 -1.71
C VAL A 9 -5.05 30.31 -0.98
N THR A 10 -5.96 30.94 -0.31
CA THR A 10 -6.91 30.18 0.48
C THR A 10 -7.74 29.26 -0.39
N GLY A 11 -8.17 29.77 -1.50
CA GLY A 11 -9.00 28.98 -2.36
C GLY A 11 -8.29 27.76 -2.88
N LEU A 12 -7.04 27.91 -3.20
CA LEU A 12 -6.31 26.79 -3.76
C LEU A 12 -6.12 25.68 -2.77
N LEU A 13 -5.88 26.04 -1.55
CA LEU A 13 -5.67 25.04 -0.54
C LEU A 13 -6.88 24.14 -0.38
N ALA A 14 -8.04 24.73 -0.42
CA ALA A 14 -9.23 23.96 -0.23
C ALA A 14 -9.38 22.91 -1.31
N LEU A 15 -9.02 23.28 -2.51
CA LEU A 15 -9.17 22.34 -3.61
C LEU A 15 -8.22 21.17 -3.52
N SER A 16 -7.01 21.47 -3.13
CA SER A 16 -6.05 20.39 -3.10
C SER A 16 -6.43 19.33 -2.10
N VAL A 17 -7.04 19.73 -1.05
CA VAL A 17 -7.45 18.74 -0.05
C VAL A 17 -8.44 17.77 -0.64
N ALA A 18 -9.35 18.30 -1.41
CA ALA A 18 -10.38 17.47 -1.96
C ALA A 18 -9.83 16.40 -2.86
N THR A 19 -8.84 16.75 -3.63
CA THR A 19 -8.34 15.78 -4.58
C THR A 19 -7.61 14.63 -3.92
N THR A 20 -7.02 14.89 -2.79
CA THR A 20 -6.27 13.80 -2.17
C THR A 20 -7.17 12.68 -1.71
N ALA A 21 -8.45 12.94 -1.57
CA ALA A 21 -9.35 11.91 -1.10
C ALA A 21 -9.41 10.74 -2.06
N PHE A 22 -9.09 10.99 -3.31
CA PHE A 22 -9.16 9.92 -4.28
C PHE A 22 -7.81 9.45 -4.76
N ALA A 23 -6.77 9.77 -4.03
CA ALA A 23 -5.46 9.32 -4.43
C ALA A 23 -5.39 7.82 -4.35
N THR A 24 -4.87 7.20 -5.36
CA THR A 24 -4.66 5.77 -5.35
C THR A 24 -3.22 5.49 -4.97
N SER A 25 -2.95 4.24 -4.69
CA SER A 25 -1.58 3.85 -4.39
C SER A 25 -0.68 4.16 -5.58
N ALA A 26 0.51 4.59 -5.31
CA ALA A 26 1.49 4.86 -6.35
C ALA A 26 2.08 3.59 -6.92
N TYR A 27 1.78 2.46 -6.32
CA TYR A 27 2.40 1.20 -6.70
C TYR A 27 1.33 0.19 -7.10
N ASN A 28 1.72 -0.75 -7.94
CA ASN A 28 0.79 -1.76 -8.42
C ASN A 28 0.98 -3.13 -7.77
N ASN A 29 2.10 -3.34 -7.12
CA ASN A 29 2.37 -4.62 -6.48
C ASN A 29 3.43 -4.45 -5.41
N PRO A 30 3.58 -5.44 -4.53
CA PRO A 30 4.53 -5.31 -3.42
C PRO A 30 5.98 -5.14 -3.84
N ALA A 31 6.38 -5.72 -4.96
CA ALA A 31 7.76 -5.56 -5.41
C ALA A 31 8.05 -4.10 -5.75
N GLU A 32 7.08 -3.44 -6.37
CA GLU A 32 7.25 -2.02 -6.68
C GLU A 32 7.36 -1.18 -5.41
N ILE A 33 6.62 -1.56 -4.39
CA ILE A 33 6.68 -0.84 -3.14
C ILE A 33 8.09 -0.91 -2.55
N VAL A 34 8.64 -2.11 -2.47
CA VAL A 34 9.98 -2.28 -1.93
C VAL A 34 11.00 -1.54 -2.78
N ALA A 35 10.87 -1.64 -4.10
CA ALA A 35 11.80 -0.97 -5.00
C ALA A 35 11.74 0.55 -4.79
N GLY A 36 10.55 1.10 -4.69
CA GLY A 36 10.41 2.54 -4.49
C GLY A 36 10.94 3.01 -3.16
N LEU A 37 10.70 2.23 -2.11
CA LEU A 37 11.15 2.63 -0.78
C LEU A 37 12.65 2.49 -0.58
N THR A 38 13.27 1.59 -1.32
CA THR A 38 14.69 1.30 -1.13
C THR A 38 15.58 1.86 -2.22
N GLY A 39 15.00 2.44 -3.27
CA GLY A 39 15.79 2.97 -4.37
C GLY A 39 16.38 1.91 -5.26
N ARG A 40 15.82 0.70 -5.23
CA ARG A 40 16.31 -0.40 -6.04
C ARG A 40 15.40 -0.63 -7.24
N SER A 41 15.88 -1.38 -8.20
CA SER A 41 15.02 -1.74 -9.32
C SER A 41 14.05 -2.85 -8.88
N VAL A 42 12.92 -2.92 -9.55
CA VAL A 42 11.93 -3.96 -9.25
C VAL A 42 12.53 -5.34 -9.49
N GLU A 43 13.31 -5.48 -10.56
CA GLU A 43 13.94 -6.76 -10.85
C GLU A 43 14.85 -7.22 -9.75
N SER A 44 15.64 -6.29 -9.21
CA SER A 44 16.55 -6.63 -8.12
C SER A 44 15.80 -7.16 -6.90
N VAL A 45 14.65 -6.54 -6.60
CA VAL A 45 13.84 -6.97 -5.46
C VAL A 45 13.26 -8.36 -5.71
N ILE A 46 12.75 -8.59 -6.91
CA ILE A 46 12.18 -9.87 -7.26
C ILE A 46 13.24 -10.97 -7.23
N ASP A 47 14.41 -10.67 -7.75
CA ASP A 47 15.51 -11.63 -7.75
C ASP A 47 15.91 -12.01 -6.33
N GLU A 48 16.03 -11.02 -5.47
CA GLU A 48 16.39 -11.32 -4.09
C GLU A 48 15.34 -12.20 -3.43
N ARG A 49 14.06 -11.89 -3.65
CA ARG A 49 13.02 -12.72 -3.08
C ARG A 49 13.10 -14.15 -3.60
N HIS A 50 13.34 -14.28 -4.89
CA HIS A 50 13.40 -15.60 -5.51
C HIS A 50 14.60 -16.39 -5.01
N ASP A 51 15.73 -15.73 -4.91
CA ASP A 51 16.97 -16.41 -4.53
C ASP A 51 17.02 -16.76 -3.06
N THR A 52 16.44 -15.93 -2.22
CA THR A 52 16.59 -16.13 -0.77
C THR A 52 15.33 -16.66 -0.11
N GLY A 53 14.19 -16.65 -0.80
CA GLY A 53 12.94 -17.06 -0.20
C GLY A 53 12.34 -16.04 0.75
N LYS A 54 12.95 -14.87 0.90
CA LYS A 54 12.43 -13.86 1.80
C LYS A 54 11.13 -13.29 1.28
N SER A 55 10.26 -12.85 2.19
CA SER A 55 9.07 -12.14 1.78
C SER A 55 9.43 -10.69 1.46
N PHE A 56 8.55 -10.01 0.76
CA PHE A 56 8.78 -8.59 0.50
C PHE A 56 8.85 -7.80 1.80
N GLY A 57 8.06 -8.21 2.81
CA GLY A 57 8.12 -7.56 4.10
C GLY A 57 9.48 -7.70 4.77
N THR A 58 10.09 -8.89 4.64
CA THR A 58 11.42 -9.11 5.20
C THR A 58 12.45 -8.22 4.51
N ILE A 59 12.38 -8.13 3.19
CA ILE A 59 13.30 -7.28 2.45
C ILE A 59 13.14 -5.83 2.87
N ALA A 60 11.90 -5.38 3.05
CA ALA A 60 11.65 -4.01 3.49
C ALA A 60 12.19 -3.79 4.91
N LYS A 61 12.02 -4.79 5.77
CA LYS A 61 12.51 -4.66 7.14
C LYS A 61 14.02 -4.52 7.18
N GLU A 62 14.71 -5.31 6.37
CA GLU A 62 16.16 -5.24 6.34
C GLU A 62 16.66 -3.89 5.85
N ALA A 63 15.86 -3.22 5.06
CA ALA A 63 16.19 -1.89 4.59
C ALA A 63 15.72 -0.79 5.55
N GLY A 64 15.12 -1.17 6.67
CA GLY A 64 14.62 -0.19 7.64
C GLY A 64 13.33 0.47 7.19
N LYS A 65 12.57 -0.17 6.30
CA LYS A 65 11.39 0.43 5.72
C LYS A 65 10.12 -0.39 5.96
N LEU A 66 10.11 -1.19 7.00
CA LEU A 66 8.96 -2.06 7.21
C LEU A 66 7.66 -1.29 7.46
N ASP A 67 7.73 -0.24 8.25
CA ASP A 67 6.52 0.52 8.55
C ASP A 67 5.96 1.19 7.32
N GLU A 68 6.84 1.77 6.51
CA GLU A 68 6.42 2.38 5.25
C GLU A 68 5.86 1.33 4.30
N PHE A 69 6.47 0.16 4.27
CA PHE A 69 5.98 -0.93 3.43
C PHE A 69 4.57 -1.34 3.85
N LYS A 70 4.35 -1.48 5.14
CA LYS A 70 3.03 -1.88 5.62
C LYS A 70 1.96 -0.85 5.25
N ALA A 71 2.30 0.42 5.36
CA ALA A 71 1.35 1.47 5.02
C ALA A 71 1.02 1.44 3.53
N GLU A 72 2.02 1.25 2.69
CA GLU A 72 1.79 1.22 1.25
C GLU A 72 1.02 -0.02 0.82
N ILE A 73 1.31 -1.15 1.45
CA ILE A 73 0.56 -2.38 1.17
C ILE A 73 -0.92 -2.19 1.51
N LEU A 74 -1.19 -1.52 2.61
CA LEU A 74 -2.55 -1.29 3.02
C LEU A 74 -3.29 -0.43 1.99
N GLU A 75 -2.65 0.62 1.50
CA GLU A 75 -3.24 1.47 0.49
C GLU A 75 -3.48 0.69 -0.80
N LEU A 76 -2.52 -0.12 -1.19
CA LEU A 76 -2.68 -0.95 -2.38
C LEU A 76 -3.85 -1.91 -2.22
N ARG A 77 -4.01 -2.50 -1.05
CA ARG A 77 -5.12 -3.41 -0.82
C ARG A 77 -6.46 -2.69 -0.83
N LYS A 78 -6.50 -1.50 -0.27
CA LYS A 78 -7.72 -0.70 -0.31
C LYS A 78 -8.14 -0.45 -1.75
N ASP A 79 -7.19 -0.07 -2.58
CA ASP A 79 -7.49 0.22 -3.98
C ASP A 79 -7.99 -1.04 -4.69
N GLN A 80 -7.35 -2.16 -4.44
CA GLN A 80 -7.75 -3.41 -5.08
C GLN A 80 -9.14 -3.85 -4.63
N LEU A 81 -9.44 -3.68 -3.36
CA LEU A 81 -10.76 -4.03 -2.86
C LEU A 81 -11.83 -3.09 -3.41
N ALA A 82 -11.52 -1.81 -3.49
CA ALA A 82 -12.45 -0.85 -4.05
C ALA A 82 -12.76 -1.18 -5.51
N ALA A 83 -11.75 -1.59 -6.27
CA ALA A 83 -11.95 -1.97 -7.65
C ALA A 83 -12.87 -3.17 -7.76
N ARG A 84 -12.73 -4.13 -6.85
CA ARG A 84 -13.59 -5.31 -6.90
C ARG A 84 -15.02 -4.99 -6.49
N VAL A 85 -15.20 -4.06 -5.59
CA VAL A 85 -16.54 -3.62 -5.24
C VAL A 85 -17.17 -2.92 -6.45
N ALA A 86 -16.42 -2.06 -7.11
CA ALA A 86 -16.91 -1.35 -8.28
C ALA A 86 -17.29 -2.31 -9.40
N ASP A 87 -16.54 -3.42 -9.53
CA ASP A 87 -16.84 -4.42 -10.54
C ASP A 87 -17.98 -5.34 -10.16
N GLY A 88 -18.47 -5.25 -8.95
CA GLY A 88 -19.54 -6.11 -8.49
C GLY A 88 -19.09 -7.48 -8.01
N ARG A 89 -17.79 -7.68 -7.88
CA ARG A 89 -17.30 -8.98 -7.41
C ARG A 89 -17.29 -9.12 -5.91
N LEU A 90 -17.34 -8.01 -5.20
CA LEU A 90 -17.42 -7.98 -3.75
C LEU A 90 -18.47 -6.99 -3.34
N THR A 91 -19.14 -7.26 -2.22
CA THR A 91 -19.96 -6.23 -1.60
C THR A 91 -19.04 -5.34 -0.77
N GLN A 92 -19.53 -4.17 -0.43
CA GLN A 92 -18.76 -3.27 0.43
C GLN A 92 -18.51 -3.92 1.78
N GLU A 93 -19.48 -4.64 2.30
CA GLU A 93 -19.33 -5.32 3.58
C GLU A 93 -18.21 -6.36 3.52
N GLN A 94 -18.16 -7.12 2.44
CA GLN A 94 -17.10 -8.10 2.28
C GLN A 94 -15.75 -7.45 2.18
N ALA A 95 -15.65 -6.34 1.45
CA ALA A 95 -14.40 -5.63 1.32
C ALA A 95 -13.94 -5.09 2.66
N ASP A 96 -14.87 -4.57 3.45
CA ASP A 96 -14.54 -4.03 4.77
C ASP A 96 -14.01 -5.12 5.69
N LYS A 97 -14.59 -6.32 5.63
CA LYS A 97 -14.12 -7.43 6.44
C LYS A 97 -12.73 -7.88 6.03
N ILE A 98 -12.47 -7.90 4.74
CA ILE A 98 -11.16 -8.29 4.24
C ILE A 98 -10.12 -7.26 4.69
N LEU A 99 -10.45 -5.99 4.59
CA LEU A 99 -9.52 -4.95 4.98
C LEU A 99 -9.21 -5.01 6.47
N ALA A 100 -10.23 -5.23 7.30
CA ALA A 100 -10.03 -5.35 8.74
C ALA A 100 -9.10 -6.52 9.06
N SER A 101 -9.25 -7.61 8.34
CA SER A 101 -8.40 -8.77 8.53
C SER A 101 -6.95 -8.48 8.14
N ILE A 102 -6.77 -7.71 7.08
CA ILE A 102 -5.43 -7.32 6.66
C ILE A 102 -4.79 -6.42 7.72
N GLU A 103 -5.53 -5.46 8.23
CA GLU A 103 -5.01 -4.56 9.26
C GLU A 103 -4.62 -5.32 10.52
N GLU A 104 -5.44 -6.30 10.88
CA GLU A 104 -5.16 -7.09 12.04
C GLU A 104 -3.86 -7.89 11.88
N ARG A 105 -3.68 -8.48 10.71
CA ARG A 105 -2.46 -9.23 10.46
C ARG A 105 -1.25 -8.32 10.39
N GLN A 106 -1.42 -7.13 9.89
CA GLN A 106 -0.31 -6.19 9.83
C GLN A 106 0.14 -5.77 11.22
N ALA A 107 -0.79 -5.68 12.15
CA ALA A 107 -0.43 -5.29 13.50
C ALA A 107 0.49 -6.33 14.15
N LEU A 108 0.36 -7.59 13.72
CA LEU A 108 1.18 -8.66 14.26
C LEU A 108 2.43 -8.93 13.43
N CYS A 109 2.58 -8.24 12.33
CA CYS A 109 3.68 -8.52 11.42
C CYS A 109 4.96 -7.86 11.87
N ASP A 110 6.02 -8.65 11.97
CA ASP A 110 7.32 -8.15 12.37
C ASP A 110 8.35 -8.28 11.25
N GLY A 111 7.92 -8.70 10.07
CA GLY A 111 8.82 -8.80 8.94
C GLY A 111 9.68 -10.05 8.92
N GLU A 112 9.37 -11.01 9.77
CA GLU A 112 10.22 -12.20 9.84
C GLU A 112 9.73 -13.40 9.05
N GLY A 113 8.63 -13.36 8.42
CA GLY A 113 8.10 -14.52 7.72
C GLY A 113 8.69 -14.72 6.35
N TYR A 114 8.75 -15.96 5.91
CA TYR A 114 9.17 -16.26 4.57
C TYR A 114 7.94 -16.68 3.79
N GLY A 115 7.79 -16.16 2.63
CA GLY A 115 6.69 -16.56 1.77
C GLY A 115 5.39 -15.85 2.01
N TYR A 116 5.09 -15.53 3.25
CA TYR A 116 3.84 -14.91 3.51
C TYR A 116 4.17 -13.56 4.02
N GLY A 117 4.14 -12.58 3.31
CA GLY A 117 4.51 -11.25 3.75
C GLY A 117 3.45 -10.59 4.60
N CYS A 118 3.78 -9.45 5.11
CA CYS A 118 2.90 -8.68 5.95
C CYS A 118 1.72 -8.20 5.14
N GLY A 119 0.55 -8.71 5.43
CA GLY A 119 -0.63 -8.28 4.74
C GLY A 119 -0.75 -8.80 3.32
N TYR A 120 0.17 -9.68 2.88
CA TYR A 120 0.11 -10.16 1.55
C TYR A 120 0.01 -11.62 1.64
N GLY A 121 -1.03 -12.12 2.00
CA GLY A 121 -1.14 -13.48 2.24
C GLY A 121 -1.66 -14.23 1.12
N ARG A 122 -1.63 -15.50 1.16
CA ARG A 122 -2.16 -16.28 0.22
C ARG A 122 -3.55 -16.42 0.46
N GLY A 123 -4.23 -15.74 1.04
CA GLY A 123 -5.52 -15.91 1.35
C GLY A 123 -6.46 -15.79 0.27
N TYR A 124 -6.10 -15.58 -0.92
CA TYR A 124 -6.98 -15.46 -1.84
C TYR A 124 -6.95 -16.42 -2.80
N ARG A 125 -7.01 -17.54 -2.55
CA ARG A 125 -7.22 -18.49 -3.46
C ARG A 125 -8.58 -18.62 -3.54
N ASP A 126 -9.31 -18.29 -3.96
CA ASP A 126 -10.56 -18.46 -4.10
C ASP A 126 -11.04 -18.72 -4.65
#